data_91c1909e3d1ca416dbb7475b33418eda
#
_entry.id   91c1909e3d1ca416dbb7475b33418eda
#
_cell.length_a   1.000
_cell.length_b   1.000
_cell.length_c   1.000
_cell.angle_alpha   90.00
_cell.angle_beta   90.00
_cell.angle_gamma   90.00
#
_symmetry.space_group_name_H-M   'P 1'
#
loop_
_entity.id
_entity.type
_entity.pdbx_description
1 polymer ?
#
loop_
_entity_poly.entity_id
_entity_poly.type
_entity_poly.pdbx_seq_one_letter_code
_entity_poly.pdbx_strand_id
1 'polypeptide(L)'
;MALYKFKISFEEYEDIYRVIEIKSTQTFLEFHKAILASIGFDEKQLASFYMSNDSWKKGQEITLEDMSEDPENPVPIMSKAKLSQYIIDPHQKIMYVYDFIECWTLMIELTHIAKEENPKVKYPNLVKSVGPAPKQYDKVQKFGLVDDNEFDEITKNYINRSEELPGEISDDEADEFGLFDNGEEDAEASGSGIEEL
;
A
#
# COMPACT_ATOMS: atom_id res chain seq x y z
N MET A 1 -14.08 14.08 27.08
CA MET A 1 -14.06 13.30 25.81
C MET A 1 -13.04 12.19 25.98
N ALA A 2 -13.22 11.04 25.30
CA ALA A 2 -12.22 9.97 25.40
C ALA A 2 -10.96 10.35 24.61
N LEU A 3 -9.80 10.02 25.16
CA LEU A 3 -8.50 10.19 24.56
C LEU A 3 -7.92 8.81 24.32
N TYR A 4 -7.59 8.51 23.08
CA TYR A 4 -7.00 7.24 22.65
C TYR A 4 -5.48 7.38 22.59
N LYS A 5 -4.78 6.36 23.07
CA LYS A 5 -3.33 6.26 22.98
C LYS A 5 -2.99 5.04 22.13
N PHE A 6 -2.42 5.29 20.96
CA PHE A 6 -2.02 4.26 20.02
C PHE A 6 -0.50 4.05 20.03
N LYS A 7 -0.07 2.79 20.01
CA LYS A 7 1.28 2.39 19.63
C LYS A 7 1.26 2.08 18.14
N ILE A 8 2.19 2.66 17.41
CA ILE A 8 2.35 2.49 15.96
C ILE A 8 3.76 1.95 15.73
N SER A 9 3.89 0.75 15.17
CA SER A 9 5.16 0.11 14.80
C SER A 9 5.17 -0.22 13.31
N PHE A 10 6.35 -0.28 12.72
CA PHE A 10 6.48 -0.82 11.37
C PHE A 10 6.36 -2.34 11.40
N GLU A 11 5.74 -2.94 10.39
CA GLU A 11 5.64 -4.40 10.26
C GLU A 11 7.03 -5.05 10.19
N GLU A 12 7.93 -4.43 9.43
CA GLU A 12 9.30 -4.94 9.22
C GLU A 12 10.28 -4.59 10.35
N TYR A 13 9.93 -3.63 11.22
CA TYR A 13 10.84 -3.07 12.25
C TYR A 13 10.08 -2.88 13.57
N GLU A 14 9.85 -3.96 14.33
CA GLU A 14 9.07 -3.92 15.58
C GLU A 14 9.67 -3.04 16.68
N ASP A 15 11.00 -2.88 16.68
CA ASP A 15 11.74 -2.03 17.63
C ASP A 15 11.55 -0.53 17.36
N ILE A 16 11.09 -0.17 16.15
CA ILE A 16 10.84 1.21 15.75
C ILE A 16 9.36 1.51 15.93
N TYR A 17 9.02 2.34 16.91
CA TYR A 17 7.62 2.66 17.15
C TYR A 17 7.40 4.12 17.59
N ARG A 18 6.17 4.56 17.43
CA ARG A 18 5.65 5.86 17.88
C ARG A 18 4.47 5.61 18.82
N VAL A 19 4.27 6.54 19.77
CA VAL A 19 3.07 6.57 20.61
C VAL A 19 2.38 7.90 20.40
N ILE A 20 1.15 7.86 19.92
CA ILE A 20 0.35 9.05 19.61
C ILE A 20 -0.91 9.03 20.47
N GLU A 21 -1.19 10.18 21.08
CA GLU A 21 -2.48 10.45 21.72
C GLU A 21 -3.36 11.29 20.81
N ILE A 22 -4.61 10.88 20.66
CA ILE A 22 -5.58 11.51 19.77
C ILE A 22 -6.97 11.46 20.39
N LYS A 23 -7.78 12.50 20.20
CA LYS A 23 -9.16 12.53 20.72
C LYS A 23 -10.05 11.59 19.93
N SER A 24 -10.97 10.91 20.60
CA SER A 24 -11.94 10.01 19.98
C SER A 24 -12.82 10.69 18.92
N THR A 25 -12.99 12.00 19.01
CA THR A 25 -13.78 12.82 18.08
C THR A 25 -13.02 13.27 16.85
N GLN A 26 -11.69 13.10 16.84
CA GLN A 26 -10.87 13.42 15.68
C GLN A 26 -11.01 12.36 14.58
N THR A 27 -10.67 12.75 13.36
CA THR A 27 -10.84 11.93 12.16
C THR A 27 -9.62 11.05 11.90
N PHE A 28 -9.81 10.02 11.08
CA PHE A 28 -8.70 9.22 10.57
C PHE A 28 -7.73 10.05 9.71
N LEU A 29 -8.20 11.13 9.06
CA LEU A 29 -7.31 12.04 8.34
C LEU A 29 -6.35 12.78 9.29
N GLU A 30 -6.84 13.25 10.44
CA GLU A 30 -5.98 13.87 11.46
C GLU A 30 -4.97 12.87 12.02
N PHE A 31 -5.40 11.61 12.17
CA PHE A 31 -4.52 10.53 12.63
C PHE A 31 -3.46 10.19 11.57
N HIS A 32 -3.83 10.05 10.30
CA HIS A 32 -2.93 9.87 9.15
C HIS A 32 -1.81 10.93 9.13
N LYS A 33 -2.19 12.21 9.19
CA LYS A 33 -1.22 13.31 9.21
C LYS A 33 -0.28 13.25 10.40
N ALA A 34 -0.79 12.91 11.58
CA ALA A 34 0.02 12.76 12.79
C ALA A 34 1.01 11.60 12.68
N ILE A 35 0.60 10.48 12.07
CA ILE A 35 1.49 9.34 11.82
C ILE A 35 2.63 9.77 10.88
N LEU A 36 2.31 10.31 9.70
CA LEU A 36 3.32 10.73 8.72
C LEU A 36 4.29 11.76 9.30
N ALA A 37 3.77 12.78 9.99
CA ALA A 37 4.61 13.77 10.68
C ALA A 37 5.54 13.15 11.71
N SER A 38 5.10 12.08 12.42
CA SER A 38 5.89 11.42 13.47
C SER A 38 7.03 10.56 12.93
N ILE A 39 6.95 10.12 11.68
CA ILE A 39 7.96 9.30 11.00
C ILE A 39 8.73 10.05 9.92
N GLY A 40 8.33 11.30 9.61
CA GLY A 40 8.98 12.16 8.63
C GLY A 40 8.72 11.78 7.17
N PHE A 41 7.59 11.12 6.91
CA PHE A 41 7.13 10.84 5.55
C PHE A 41 6.35 12.03 4.99
N ASP A 42 6.35 12.21 3.68
CA ASP A 42 5.52 13.23 3.02
C ASP A 42 4.04 12.77 2.91
N GLU A 43 3.16 13.66 2.46
CA GLU A 43 1.71 13.38 2.32
C GLU A 43 1.32 13.20 0.84
N LYS A 44 2.21 12.68 -0.03
CA LYS A 44 1.97 12.67 -1.48
C LYS A 44 1.35 11.37 -1.98
N GLN A 45 1.43 10.30 -1.20
CA GLN A 45 1.00 8.97 -1.61
C GLN A 45 -0.38 8.64 -1.03
N LEU A 46 -1.08 7.71 -1.67
CA LEU A 46 -2.34 7.18 -1.19
C LEU A 46 -2.13 6.32 0.06
N ALA A 47 -3.16 6.23 0.87
CA ALA A 47 -3.13 5.47 2.11
C ALA A 47 -4.50 4.91 2.47
N SER A 48 -4.50 3.80 3.20
CA SER A 48 -5.70 3.21 3.79
C SER A 48 -5.45 2.69 5.19
N PHE A 49 -6.46 2.84 6.04
CA PHE A 49 -6.56 2.12 7.30
C PHE A 49 -7.46 0.91 7.12
N TYR A 50 -7.07 -0.21 7.70
CA TYR A 50 -7.88 -1.42 7.76
C TYR A 50 -8.15 -1.76 9.22
N MET A 51 -9.42 -1.75 9.63
CA MET A 51 -9.79 -2.27 10.94
C MET A 51 -9.42 -3.74 11.01
N SER A 52 -8.70 -4.15 12.04
CA SER A 52 -8.13 -5.49 12.12
C SER A 52 -8.57 -6.21 13.39
N ASN A 53 -8.57 -7.53 13.34
CA ASN A 53 -8.76 -8.39 14.50
C ASN A 53 -7.41 -8.70 15.19
N ASP A 54 -7.43 -9.53 16.23
CA ASP A 54 -6.24 -9.93 16.98
C ASP A 54 -5.16 -10.63 16.13
N SER A 55 -5.56 -11.28 15.04
CA SER A 55 -4.65 -11.93 14.09
C SER A 55 -4.21 -11.02 12.94
N TRP A 56 -4.45 -9.72 13.02
CA TRP A 56 -4.11 -8.72 12.01
C TRP A 56 -4.80 -8.95 10.64
N LYS A 57 -5.91 -9.68 10.63
CA LYS A 57 -6.69 -9.86 9.40
C LYS A 57 -7.35 -8.53 9.04
N LYS A 58 -7.14 -8.08 7.81
CA LYS A 58 -7.77 -6.86 7.27
C LYS A 58 -9.30 -7.02 7.24
N GLY A 59 -9.99 -6.05 7.85
CA GLY A 59 -11.44 -5.92 7.84
C GLY A 59 -11.87 -4.68 7.06
N GLN A 60 -12.75 -3.86 7.65
CA GLN A 60 -13.26 -2.66 7.00
C GLN A 60 -12.14 -1.68 6.67
N GLU A 61 -12.13 -1.22 5.43
CA GLU A 61 -11.20 -0.23 4.91
C GLU A 61 -11.73 1.19 5.12
N ILE A 62 -10.81 2.14 5.35
CA ILE A 62 -11.04 3.58 5.40
C ILE A 62 -9.98 4.25 4.55
N THR A 63 -10.35 4.82 3.42
CA THR A 63 -9.44 5.34 2.39
C THR A 63 -9.12 6.82 2.57
N LEU A 64 -7.97 7.25 2.10
CA LEU A 64 -7.58 8.67 2.10
C LEU A 64 -8.50 9.48 1.18
N GLU A 65 -8.73 9.00 -0.03
CA GLU A 65 -9.59 9.57 -1.05
C GLU A 65 -10.76 8.65 -1.37
N ASP A 66 -11.74 9.15 -2.08
CA ASP A 66 -12.89 8.34 -2.50
C ASP A 66 -12.46 7.37 -3.61
N MET A 67 -12.34 6.10 -3.25
CA MET A 67 -12.00 5.01 -4.15
C MET A 67 -13.18 4.04 -4.35
N SER A 68 -14.40 4.51 -4.10
CA SER A 68 -15.60 3.68 -4.19
C SER A 68 -15.93 3.38 -5.66
N GLU A 69 -15.89 2.11 -6.01
CA GLU A 69 -16.36 1.63 -7.33
C GLU A 69 -17.89 1.48 -7.37
N ASP A 70 -18.51 1.20 -6.22
CA ASP A 70 -19.93 1.00 -6.06
C ASP A 70 -20.56 2.16 -5.26
N PRO A 71 -21.42 2.99 -5.91
CA PRO A 71 -22.11 4.09 -5.23
C PRO A 71 -23.09 3.63 -4.14
N GLU A 72 -23.57 2.38 -4.21
CA GLU A 72 -24.52 1.84 -3.22
C GLU A 72 -23.81 1.37 -1.95
N ASN A 73 -22.51 1.08 -2.04
CA ASN A 73 -21.70 0.63 -0.90
C ASN A 73 -20.38 1.42 -0.82
N PRO A 74 -20.42 2.71 -0.51
CA PRO A 74 -19.25 3.57 -0.52
C PRO A 74 -18.25 3.19 0.58
N VAL A 75 -16.95 3.19 0.22
CA VAL A 75 -15.87 3.02 1.19
C VAL A 75 -15.75 4.29 2.05
N PRO A 76 -15.66 4.17 3.39
CA PRO A 76 -15.48 5.33 4.26
C PRO A 76 -14.21 6.11 3.95
N ILE A 77 -14.32 7.45 3.95
CA ILE A 77 -13.19 8.35 3.66
C ILE A 77 -12.64 8.89 4.98
N MET A 78 -11.33 8.94 5.11
CA MET A 78 -10.61 9.38 6.33
C MET A 78 -11.05 10.76 6.83
N SER A 79 -11.39 11.68 5.94
CA SER A 79 -11.83 13.03 6.31
C SER A 79 -13.17 13.08 7.03
N LYS A 80 -14.04 12.09 6.81
CA LYS A 80 -15.38 12.00 7.39
C LYS A 80 -15.48 10.97 8.52
N ALA A 81 -14.60 9.97 8.52
CA ALA A 81 -14.56 8.88 9.50
C ALA A 81 -13.93 9.35 10.81
N LYS A 82 -14.69 9.37 11.90
CA LYS A 82 -14.21 9.69 13.26
C LYS A 82 -13.75 8.41 13.94
N LEU A 83 -12.66 8.49 14.71
CA LEU A 83 -12.11 7.33 15.44
C LEU A 83 -13.14 6.65 16.35
N SER A 84 -13.99 7.42 17.03
CA SER A 84 -15.03 6.86 17.91
C SER A 84 -16.09 6.00 17.22
N GLN A 85 -16.21 6.06 15.93
CA GLN A 85 -17.18 5.28 15.15
C GLN A 85 -16.67 3.87 14.84
N TYR A 86 -15.36 3.67 14.86
CA TYR A 86 -14.68 2.44 14.42
C TYR A 86 -13.94 1.72 15.55
N ILE A 87 -13.60 2.44 16.63
CA ILE A 87 -12.95 1.85 17.80
C ILE A 87 -14.03 1.26 18.70
N ILE A 88 -14.17 -0.06 18.64
CA ILE A 88 -15.15 -0.84 19.41
C ILE A 88 -14.50 -1.72 20.47
N ASP A 89 -13.20 -1.95 20.38
CA ASP A 89 -12.44 -2.80 21.30
C ASP A 89 -11.39 -1.96 22.05
N PRO A 90 -11.18 -2.17 23.38
CA PRO A 90 -10.16 -1.46 24.15
C PRO A 90 -8.72 -1.79 23.73
N HIS A 91 -8.52 -2.86 22.97
CA HIS A 91 -7.24 -3.26 22.35
C HIS A 91 -7.32 -3.29 20.83
N GLN A 92 -8.16 -2.45 20.24
CA GLN A 92 -8.39 -2.41 18.80
C GLN A 92 -7.08 -2.35 18.04
N LYS A 93 -6.94 -3.28 17.10
CA LYS A 93 -5.84 -3.30 16.14
C LYS A 93 -6.29 -2.69 14.82
N ILE A 94 -5.39 -1.94 14.19
CA ILE A 94 -5.62 -1.27 12.92
C ILE A 94 -4.33 -1.45 12.10
N MET A 95 -4.47 -1.91 10.87
CA MET A 95 -3.37 -1.93 9.93
C MET A 95 -3.44 -0.66 9.08
N TYR A 96 -2.33 0.05 8.95
CA TYR A 96 -2.24 1.24 8.11
C TYR A 96 -1.24 0.98 7.00
N VAL A 97 -1.68 1.15 5.77
CA VAL A 97 -0.85 1.01 4.57
C VAL A 97 -0.69 2.39 3.94
N TYR A 98 0.55 2.79 3.74
CA TYR A 98 0.92 4.04 3.08
C TYR A 98 1.77 3.73 1.86
N ASP A 99 1.49 4.39 0.75
CA ASP A 99 2.13 4.17 -0.54
C ASP A 99 1.93 2.73 -1.04
N PHE A 100 0.93 2.49 -1.87
CA PHE A 100 0.60 1.15 -2.38
C PHE A 100 1.65 0.56 -3.33
N ILE A 101 2.64 1.36 -3.74
CA ILE A 101 3.80 0.89 -4.53
C ILE A 101 4.87 0.36 -3.58
N GLU A 102 5.30 1.18 -2.62
CA GLU A 102 6.30 0.79 -1.61
C GLU A 102 5.73 -0.09 -0.49
N CYS A 103 4.40 -0.11 -0.34
CA CYS A 103 3.65 -0.89 0.65
C CYS A 103 4.17 -0.73 2.09
N TRP A 104 4.35 0.52 2.55
CA TRP A 104 4.68 0.78 3.94
C TRP A 104 3.53 0.36 4.86
N THR A 105 3.70 -0.75 5.55
CA THR A 105 2.70 -1.28 6.49
C THR A 105 3.08 -0.93 7.92
N LEU A 106 2.16 -0.26 8.62
CA LEU A 106 2.30 0.06 10.04
C LEU A 106 1.19 -0.66 10.84
N MET A 107 1.61 -1.29 11.91
CA MET A 107 0.77 -2.00 12.86
C MET A 107 0.40 -1.06 14.01
N ILE A 108 -0.87 -0.78 14.16
CA ILE A 108 -1.40 0.19 15.14
C ILE A 108 -2.23 -0.54 16.16
N GLU A 109 -1.91 -0.35 17.43
CA GLU A 109 -2.62 -0.95 18.55
C GLU A 109 -3.08 0.13 19.52
N LEU A 110 -4.37 0.09 19.89
CA LEU A 110 -4.90 0.90 20.97
C LEU A 110 -4.40 0.35 22.31
N THR A 111 -3.54 1.09 22.99
CA THR A 111 -2.92 0.65 24.25
C THR A 111 -3.58 1.21 25.48
N HIS A 112 -4.28 2.34 25.35
CA HIS A 112 -4.93 2.98 26.50
C HIS A 112 -6.07 3.92 26.06
N ILE A 113 -7.10 3.98 26.89
CA ILE A 113 -8.22 4.93 26.76
C ILE A 113 -8.29 5.78 28.03
N ALA A 114 -7.98 7.07 27.93
CA ALA A 114 -8.15 8.01 29.02
C ALA A 114 -9.48 8.75 28.91
N LYS A 115 -10.09 9.06 30.05
CA LYS A 115 -11.36 9.83 30.12
C LYS A 115 -11.14 11.33 30.09
N GLU A 116 -9.95 11.75 30.49
CA GLU A 116 -9.60 13.17 30.65
C GLU A 116 -8.53 13.57 29.64
N GLU A 117 -8.73 14.72 29.02
CA GLU A 117 -7.75 15.37 28.16
C GLU A 117 -6.98 16.44 28.93
N ASN A 118 -5.71 16.63 28.60
CA ASN A 118 -4.93 17.73 29.12
C ASN A 118 -5.20 18.99 28.28
N PRO A 119 -5.84 20.05 28.83
CA PRO A 119 -6.19 21.25 28.08
C PRO A 119 -4.97 22.05 27.58
N LYS A 120 -3.78 21.75 28.11
CA LYS A 120 -2.52 22.39 27.69
C LYS A 120 -1.86 21.70 26.49
N VAL A 121 -2.36 20.54 26.08
CA VAL A 121 -1.81 19.73 24.98
C VAL A 121 -2.70 19.83 23.75
N LYS A 122 -2.08 20.10 22.60
CA LYS A 122 -2.78 20.05 21.32
C LYS A 122 -2.74 18.61 20.80
N TYR A 123 -3.91 18.08 20.45
CA TYR A 123 -4.06 16.74 19.88
C TYR A 123 -4.31 16.80 18.36
N PRO A 124 -3.81 15.84 17.56
CA PRO A 124 -2.98 14.68 17.96
C PRO A 124 -1.64 15.07 18.56
N ASN A 125 -1.12 14.28 19.52
CA ASN A 125 0.13 14.54 20.22
C ASN A 125 1.06 13.32 20.17
N LEU A 126 2.28 13.52 19.70
CA LEU A 126 3.33 12.49 19.73
C LEU A 126 3.91 12.44 21.16
N VAL A 127 3.62 11.36 21.88
CA VAL A 127 4.05 11.17 23.28
C VAL A 127 5.42 10.52 23.36
N LYS A 128 5.69 9.57 22.46
CA LYS A 128 6.94 8.80 22.46
C LYS A 128 7.38 8.47 21.05
N SER A 129 8.69 8.55 20.80
CA SER A 129 9.34 8.13 19.57
C SER A 129 10.54 7.24 19.93
N VAL A 130 10.58 6.04 19.40
CA VAL A 130 11.65 5.06 19.63
C VAL A 130 12.19 4.61 18.29
N GLY A 131 13.50 4.66 18.15
CA GLY A 131 14.24 4.34 16.94
C GLY A 131 14.07 5.37 15.80
N PRO A 132 15.05 5.48 14.92
CA PRO A 132 14.96 6.29 13.71
C PRO A 132 13.98 5.66 12.73
N ALA A 133 13.07 6.46 12.16
CA ALA A 133 12.21 5.95 11.09
C ALA A 133 13.04 5.60 9.85
N PRO A 134 12.67 4.56 9.09
CA PRO A 134 13.27 4.27 7.80
C PRO A 134 13.04 5.44 6.85
N LYS A 135 13.86 5.55 5.81
CA LYS A 135 13.66 6.56 4.78
C LYS A 135 12.54 6.11 3.84
N GLN A 136 11.61 7.01 3.57
CA GLN A 136 10.41 6.71 2.78
C GLN A 136 10.71 6.06 1.42
N TYR A 137 11.73 6.52 0.70
CA TYR A 137 12.05 6.10 -0.67
C TYR A 137 13.25 5.15 -0.76
N ASP A 138 13.71 4.56 0.35
CA ASP A 138 14.84 3.61 0.36
C ASP A 138 14.45 2.20 -0.14
N LYS A 139 13.16 1.85 -0.13
CA LYS A 139 12.70 0.52 -0.61
C LYS A 139 12.85 0.38 -2.12
N VAL A 140 12.50 1.41 -2.91
CA VAL A 140 12.65 1.40 -4.38
C VAL A 140 14.10 1.16 -4.80
N GLN A 141 15.05 1.74 -4.06
CA GLN A 141 16.47 1.55 -4.37
C GLN A 141 16.95 0.10 -4.15
N LYS A 142 16.30 -0.66 -3.27
CA LYS A 142 16.64 -2.07 -3.04
C LYS A 142 16.03 -3.02 -4.09
N PHE A 143 14.91 -2.66 -4.72
CA PHE A 143 14.30 -3.42 -5.81
C PHE A 143 14.77 -2.98 -7.20
N GLY A 144 15.34 -1.78 -7.34
CA GLY A 144 15.81 -1.20 -8.60
C GLY A 144 17.31 -1.34 -8.84
N LEU A 145 18.06 -1.87 -7.89
CA LEU A 145 19.46 -2.22 -8.03
C LEU A 145 19.62 -3.74 -7.93
N VAL A 146 19.18 -4.45 -8.92
CA VAL A 146 20.04 -5.53 -9.42
C VAL A 146 21.32 -4.80 -9.81
N ASP A 147 22.40 -4.93 -9.02
CA ASP A 147 23.71 -4.41 -9.35
C ASP A 147 23.99 -4.82 -10.81
N ASP A 148 24.47 -3.90 -11.65
CA ASP A 148 24.76 -4.20 -13.07
C ASP A 148 25.59 -5.50 -13.20
N ASN A 149 26.38 -5.84 -12.19
CA ASN A 149 27.11 -7.10 -12.10
C ASN A 149 26.21 -8.32 -11.84
N GLU A 150 25.14 -8.19 -11.05
CA GLU A 150 24.19 -9.29 -10.77
C GLU A 150 23.27 -9.52 -11.95
N PHE A 151 22.89 -8.46 -12.67
CA PHE A 151 22.17 -8.57 -13.94
C PHE A 151 23.05 -9.23 -15.02
N ASP A 152 24.32 -8.86 -15.10
CA ASP A 152 25.31 -9.48 -16.00
C ASP A 152 25.54 -10.96 -15.66
N GLU A 153 25.61 -11.34 -14.38
CA GLU A 153 25.74 -12.75 -13.97
C GLU A 153 24.47 -13.58 -14.29
N ILE A 154 23.29 -13.02 -14.05
CA ILE A 154 22.03 -13.68 -14.41
C ILE A 154 21.94 -13.86 -15.91
N THR A 155 22.26 -12.83 -16.67
CA THR A 155 22.23 -12.87 -18.14
C THR A 155 23.26 -13.86 -18.71
N LYS A 156 24.49 -13.89 -18.18
CA LYS A 156 25.52 -14.87 -18.56
C LYS A 156 25.10 -16.30 -18.23
N ASN A 157 24.47 -16.52 -17.07
CA ASN A 157 23.98 -17.85 -16.67
C ASN A 157 22.82 -18.32 -17.60
N TYR A 158 21.96 -17.40 -18.04
CA TYR A 158 20.92 -17.73 -19.03
C TYR A 158 21.48 -18.05 -20.40
N ILE A 159 22.45 -17.26 -20.90
CA ILE A 159 23.11 -17.47 -22.19
C ILE A 159 23.90 -18.79 -22.19
N ASN A 160 24.68 -19.05 -21.16
CA ASN A 160 25.46 -20.29 -21.06
C ASN A 160 24.54 -21.53 -20.91
N ARG A 161 23.36 -21.40 -20.33
CA ARG A 161 22.40 -22.50 -20.23
C ARG A 161 21.69 -22.79 -21.52
N SER A 162 21.51 -21.80 -22.42
CA SER A 162 20.94 -21.98 -23.75
C SER A 162 21.92 -22.62 -24.71
N GLU A 163 23.24 -22.52 -24.48
CA GLU A 163 24.28 -23.18 -25.30
C GLU A 163 24.50 -24.66 -24.90
N GLU A 164 24.02 -25.12 -23.73
CA GLU A 164 24.14 -26.50 -23.23
C GLU A 164 22.92 -27.39 -23.56
N LEU A 165 21.91 -26.88 -24.25
CA LEU A 165 20.77 -27.69 -24.67
C LEU A 165 21.09 -28.36 -26.04
N PRO A 166 21.33 -29.67 -26.10
CA PRO A 166 21.46 -30.38 -27.35
C PRO A 166 20.07 -30.67 -27.90
N GLY A 167 19.69 -30.02 -28.96
CA GLY A 167 18.46 -30.37 -29.70
C GLY A 167 17.83 -29.14 -30.34
N GLU A 168 17.87 -29.13 -31.66
CA GLU A 168 17.02 -28.27 -32.47
C GLU A 168 15.57 -28.53 -32.05
N ILE A 169 14.88 -27.48 -31.55
CA ILE A 169 13.45 -27.53 -31.36
C ILE A 169 12.86 -27.58 -32.77
N SER A 170 12.16 -28.66 -33.09
CA SER A 170 11.46 -28.79 -34.37
C SER A 170 10.34 -27.75 -34.42
N ASP A 171 10.08 -27.21 -35.62
CA ASP A 171 9.04 -26.18 -35.85
C ASP A 171 7.65 -26.61 -35.32
N ASP A 172 7.41 -27.93 -35.17
CA ASP A 172 6.16 -28.47 -34.63
C ASP A 172 5.97 -28.29 -33.10
N GLU A 173 7.04 -28.05 -32.32
CA GLU A 173 6.93 -27.78 -30.86
C GLU A 173 6.78 -26.31 -30.51
N ALA A 174 7.04 -25.40 -31.46
CA ALA A 174 6.91 -23.96 -31.24
C ALA A 174 5.43 -23.49 -31.17
N ASP A 175 4.52 -24.21 -31.83
CA ASP A 175 3.09 -23.89 -31.88
C ASP A 175 2.37 -24.24 -30.58
N GLU A 176 2.90 -25.17 -29.78
CA GLU A 176 2.27 -25.55 -28.48
C GLU A 176 2.49 -24.52 -27.36
N PHE A 177 3.49 -23.64 -27.49
CA PHE A 177 3.79 -22.60 -26.49
C PHE A 177 3.22 -21.21 -26.81
N GLY A 178 2.51 -21.02 -27.95
CA GLY A 178 1.80 -19.77 -28.28
C GLY A 178 2.69 -18.53 -28.38
N LEU A 179 3.97 -18.67 -28.74
CA LEU A 179 4.98 -17.61 -28.72
C LEU A 179 4.97 -16.68 -29.93
N PHE A 180 4.16 -16.97 -30.98
CA PHE A 180 4.05 -16.14 -32.17
C PHE A 180 2.59 -16.05 -32.65
N ASP A 181 1.73 -15.35 -31.92
CA ASP A 181 0.48 -14.83 -32.46
C ASP A 181 0.70 -13.37 -32.90
N ASN A 182 1.30 -13.22 -34.09
CA ASN A 182 1.30 -11.98 -34.84
C ASN A 182 0.03 -11.93 -35.66
N GLY A 183 -1.04 -11.38 -35.13
CA GLY A 183 -2.24 -11.05 -35.89
C GLY A 183 -1.94 -10.02 -36.98
N GLU A 184 -1.73 -10.48 -38.20
CA GLU A 184 -1.78 -9.63 -39.38
C GLU A 184 -3.25 -9.26 -39.66
N GLU A 185 -3.60 -8.01 -39.40
CA GLU A 185 -4.84 -7.41 -39.90
C GLU A 185 -4.67 -7.11 -41.38
N ASP A 186 -5.21 -8.00 -42.23
CA ASP A 186 -5.39 -7.73 -43.64
C ASP A 186 -6.49 -6.68 -43.85
N ALA A 187 -6.08 -5.49 -44.23
CA ALA A 187 -6.94 -4.45 -44.76
C ALA A 187 -7.29 -4.73 -46.23
N GLU A 188 -8.41 -5.39 -46.49
CA GLU A 188 -8.99 -5.41 -47.81
C GLU A 188 -9.85 -4.17 -48.03
N ALA A 189 -9.32 -3.31 -48.87
CA ALA A 189 -10.08 -2.26 -49.55
C ALA A 189 -10.83 -2.87 -50.76
N SER A 190 -12.15 -2.81 -50.73
CA SER A 190 -12.93 -2.95 -51.99
C SER A 190 -13.86 -1.74 -52.11
N GLY A 191 -13.52 -0.96 -53.12
CA GLY A 191 -14.30 0.17 -53.56
C GLY A 191 -15.41 -0.23 -54.50
N SER A 192 -16.15 0.81 -54.84
CA SER A 192 -17.04 0.98 -55.98
C SER A 192 -18.49 0.59 -55.82
N GLY A 193 -19.33 1.56 -56.18
CA GLY A 193 -20.70 1.41 -56.54
C GLY A 193 -21.51 2.67 -56.37
N ILE A 194 -21.30 3.61 -57.28
CA ILE A 194 -22.23 4.70 -57.57
C ILE A 194 -23.46 4.08 -58.23
N GLU A 195 -24.69 4.41 -57.88
CA GLU A 195 -25.76 4.71 -58.86
C GLU A 195 -26.93 5.41 -58.14
N GLU A 196 -27.35 6.41 -58.85
CA GLU A 196 -28.50 7.29 -58.71
C GLU A 196 -29.87 6.57 -58.61
N LEU A 197 -30.75 7.08 -57.83
CA LEU A 197 -32.08 7.61 -58.22
C LEU A 197 -32.78 8.22 -57.00
#